data_58b57bf825aa194815682822f9688ee6
#
_entry.id   58b57bf825aa194815682822f9688ee6
#
_cell.length_a   1.000
_cell.length_b   1.000
_cell.length_c   1.000
_cell.angle_alpha   90.00
_cell.angle_beta   90.00
_cell.angle_gamma   90.00
#
_symmetry.space_group_name_H-M   'P 1'
#
loop_
_entity.id
_entity.type
_entity.pdbx_description
1 polymer ?
#
loop_
_entity_poly.entity_id
_entity_poly.type
_entity_poly.pdbx_seq_one_letter_code
_entity_poly.pdbx_strand_id
1 'polypeptide(L)'
;MPCIDSAMKRSAIAVLALLAACSAPAPAPSSATAAGRAAALPSGALPAPGPVRNWSDLRVQAARRLVAANPGGTFTGSVPDVLLAIPVLEIELNGDGSIRRIDVLRKPGQAPETLQMAIDAVHRAAPFGDVSRLPKPWKFSETFLFNDERKFKPRTLDN
;
A
#
# COMPACT_ATOMS: atom_id res chain seq x y z
N MET A 1 3.59 26.08 55.31
CA MET A 1 4.61 26.28 56.37
C MET A 1 5.53 25.08 56.36
N PRO A 2 6.82 25.23 56.53
CA PRO A 2 7.75 26.16 55.91
C PRO A 2 8.73 25.41 54.97
N CYS A 3 9.30 26.04 53.99
CA CYS A 3 10.61 26.73 53.89
C CYS A 3 11.82 25.86 54.28
N ILE A 4 12.80 25.85 53.42
CA ILE A 4 14.21 26.27 53.60
C ILE A 4 14.97 25.64 52.45
N ASP A 5 15.48 26.33 51.42
CA ASP A 5 16.59 27.28 51.35
C ASP A 5 17.96 26.70 51.73
N SER A 6 18.87 26.78 50.85
CA SER A 6 20.32 27.01 51.01
C SER A 6 21.09 26.34 49.90
N ALA A 7 21.60 27.09 49.02
CA ALA A 7 22.81 27.93 48.99
C ALA A 7 24.06 27.17 48.45
N MET A 8 24.46 27.64 47.27
CA MET A 8 25.78 28.19 46.99
C MET A 8 27.03 27.35 47.33
N LYS A 9 27.80 26.96 46.35
CA LYS A 9 29.26 27.19 46.38
C LYS A 9 29.87 27.26 44.99
N ARG A 10 30.49 28.39 44.75
CA ARG A 10 31.36 28.72 43.62
C ARG A 10 32.68 27.96 43.75
N SER A 11 33.25 27.53 42.62
CA SER A 11 34.71 27.46 42.46
C SER A 11 35.06 27.58 40.99
N ALA A 12 35.68 28.69 40.69
CA ALA A 12 36.36 28.98 39.45
C ALA A 12 37.73 28.29 39.48
N ILE A 13 38.09 27.63 38.40
CA ILE A 13 39.50 27.41 38.03
C ILE A 13 39.59 27.62 36.53
N ALA A 14 40.28 28.71 36.19
CA ALA A 14 40.76 29.03 34.85
C ALA A 14 42.04 28.22 34.60
N VAL A 15 42.13 27.53 33.48
CA VAL A 15 43.40 27.11 32.89
C VAL A 15 43.39 27.44 31.39
N LEU A 16 44.29 28.32 31.08
CA LEU A 16 44.70 28.83 29.77
C LEU A 16 45.66 27.80 29.14
N ALA A 17 45.48 27.45 27.86
CA ALA A 17 46.57 27.15 26.92
C ALA A 17 46.03 26.46 25.66
N LEU A 18 46.29 26.95 24.65
CA LEU A 18 47.17 26.97 23.46
C LEU A 18 46.44 26.65 22.13
N LEU A 19 46.56 27.63 21.25
CA LEU A 19 46.26 27.56 19.83
C LEU A 19 47.04 26.44 19.14
N ALA A 20 46.37 25.64 18.37
CA ALA A 20 46.95 24.96 17.21
C ALA A 20 45.95 25.07 16.04
N ALA A 21 46.25 26.01 15.15
CA ALA A 21 45.55 26.13 13.87
C ALA A 21 45.99 24.97 12.96
N CYS A 22 45.06 24.07 12.68
CA CYS A 22 45.17 23.18 11.50
C CYS A 22 44.09 23.59 10.51
N SER A 23 44.54 24.37 9.50
CA SER A 23 43.75 24.65 8.31
C SER A 23 43.59 23.35 7.52
N ALA A 24 42.39 22.73 7.56
CA ALA A 24 42.03 21.69 6.61
C ALA A 24 41.32 22.35 5.41
N PRO A 25 41.66 22.01 4.17
CA PRO A 25 40.98 22.56 3.01
C PRO A 25 39.56 22.04 2.96
N ALA A 26 38.61 22.92 2.71
CA ALA A 26 37.20 22.63 2.51
C ALA A 26 37.05 21.67 1.31
N PRO A 27 36.32 20.57 1.42
CA PRO A 27 35.92 19.80 0.25
C PRO A 27 34.92 20.62 -0.57
N ALA A 28 35.20 20.74 -1.85
CA ALA A 28 34.32 21.32 -2.85
C ALA A 28 32.95 20.62 -2.84
N PRO A 29 31.86 21.34 -3.14
CA PRO A 29 30.55 20.69 -3.27
C PRO A 29 30.57 19.78 -4.48
N SER A 30 30.69 18.49 -4.24
CA SER A 30 30.41 17.47 -5.25
C SER A 30 28.94 17.61 -5.63
N SER A 31 28.70 18.03 -6.86
CA SER A 31 27.41 17.94 -7.52
C SER A 31 26.99 16.48 -7.58
N ALA A 32 26.39 15.99 -6.52
CA ALA A 32 25.73 14.70 -6.54
C ALA A 32 24.49 14.84 -7.44
N THR A 33 24.66 14.43 -8.68
CA THR A 33 23.61 14.04 -9.59
C THR A 33 22.51 13.35 -8.78
N ALA A 34 21.32 13.94 -8.76
CA ALA A 34 20.12 13.33 -8.21
C ALA A 34 19.71 12.15 -9.10
N ALA A 35 20.50 11.07 -9.06
CA ALA A 35 20.04 9.76 -9.48
C ALA A 35 19.00 9.35 -8.46
N GLY A 36 17.73 9.30 -8.93
CA GLY A 36 16.57 8.97 -8.12
C GLY A 36 16.83 7.73 -7.28
N ARG A 37 16.90 7.95 -5.98
CA ARG A 37 16.92 6.88 -4.99
C ARG A 37 15.55 6.25 -5.03
N ALA A 38 15.39 5.24 -5.89
CA ALA A 38 14.27 4.32 -5.78
C ALA A 38 14.34 3.78 -4.36
N ALA A 39 13.48 4.31 -3.49
CA ALA A 39 13.32 3.77 -2.15
C ALA A 39 12.96 2.29 -2.33
N ALA A 40 13.85 1.40 -1.89
CA ALA A 40 13.57 -0.02 -1.86
C ALA A 40 12.32 -0.20 -0.98
N LEU A 41 11.21 -0.53 -1.60
CA LEU A 41 9.98 -0.86 -0.90
C LEU A 41 10.28 -2.06 0.03
N PRO A 42 9.75 -2.07 1.26
CA PRO A 42 9.87 -3.24 2.10
C PRO A 42 9.37 -4.46 1.35
N SER A 43 10.12 -5.56 1.41
CA SER A 43 9.77 -6.82 0.74
C SER A 43 8.33 -7.20 1.06
N GLY A 44 7.45 -7.17 0.05
CA GLY A 44 6.02 -7.42 0.19
C GLY A 44 5.10 -6.22 -0.04
N ALA A 45 5.60 -4.99 -0.05
CA ALA A 45 4.79 -3.81 -0.37
C ALA A 45 4.63 -3.67 -1.89
N LEU A 46 3.38 -3.55 -2.34
CA LEU A 46 3.10 -3.27 -3.74
C LEU A 46 3.64 -1.89 -4.15
N PRO A 47 4.11 -1.73 -5.39
CA PRO A 47 4.41 -0.42 -5.93
C PRO A 47 3.21 0.52 -5.83
N ALA A 48 3.45 1.81 -5.74
CA ALA A 48 2.38 2.80 -5.79
C ALA A 48 1.56 2.61 -7.08
N PRO A 49 0.21 2.69 -7.00
CA PRO A 49 -0.62 2.56 -8.19
C PRO A 49 -0.37 3.70 -9.17
N GLY A 50 -0.43 3.39 -10.46
CA GLY A 50 -0.32 4.39 -11.51
C GLY A 50 -1.53 5.33 -11.57
N PRO A 51 -1.46 6.41 -12.38
CA PRO A 51 -2.57 7.33 -12.57
C PRO A 51 -3.73 6.63 -13.30
N VAL A 52 -4.95 6.88 -12.84
CA VAL A 52 -6.19 6.36 -13.41
C VAL A 52 -6.84 7.43 -14.28
N ARG A 53 -7.18 7.10 -15.52
CA ARG A 53 -7.75 8.03 -16.50
C ARG A 53 -9.25 7.86 -16.68
N ASN A 54 -9.74 6.64 -16.52
CA ASN A 54 -11.12 6.26 -16.68
C ASN A 54 -11.46 5.00 -15.86
N TRP A 55 -12.72 4.63 -15.81
CA TRP A 55 -13.21 3.47 -15.06
C TRP A 55 -12.65 2.13 -15.55
N SER A 56 -12.39 2.00 -16.85
CA SER A 56 -11.79 0.78 -17.39
C SER A 56 -10.36 0.62 -16.91
N ASP A 57 -9.56 1.69 -16.95
CA ASP A 57 -8.19 1.69 -16.42
C ASP A 57 -8.17 1.31 -14.94
N LEU A 58 -9.09 1.88 -14.14
CA LEU A 58 -9.20 1.56 -12.71
C LEU A 58 -9.46 0.07 -12.50
N ARG A 59 -10.43 -0.51 -13.20
CA ARG A 59 -10.80 -1.93 -13.04
C ARG A 59 -9.64 -2.85 -13.39
N VAL A 60 -8.99 -2.61 -14.52
CA VAL A 60 -7.82 -3.40 -14.94
C VAL A 60 -6.66 -3.25 -13.95
N GLN A 61 -6.38 -2.01 -13.50
CA GLN A 61 -5.34 -1.74 -12.49
C GLN A 61 -5.66 -2.45 -11.17
N ALA A 62 -6.90 -2.36 -10.70
CA ALA A 62 -7.36 -3.00 -9.48
C ALA A 62 -7.21 -4.53 -9.57
N ALA A 63 -7.63 -5.13 -10.67
CA ALA A 63 -7.51 -6.56 -10.89
C ALA A 63 -6.04 -7.03 -10.92
N ARG A 64 -5.14 -6.29 -11.56
CA ARG A 64 -3.70 -6.58 -11.54
C ARG A 64 -3.10 -6.44 -10.15
N ARG A 65 -3.52 -5.45 -9.38
CA ARG A 65 -3.08 -5.28 -7.98
C ARG A 65 -3.58 -6.41 -7.09
N LEU A 66 -4.82 -6.87 -7.29
CA LEU A 66 -5.36 -8.05 -6.61
C LEU A 66 -4.47 -9.27 -6.81
N VAL A 67 -4.04 -9.54 -8.04
CA VAL A 67 -3.13 -10.66 -8.33
C VAL A 67 -1.76 -10.43 -7.70
N ALA A 68 -1.19 -9.26 -7.87
CA ALA A 68 0.16 -8.94 -7.36
C ALA A 68 0.25 -8.96 -5.81
N ALA A 69 -0.83 -8.56 -5.13
CA ALA A 69 -0.92 -8.57 -3.65
C ALA A 69 -1.16 -9.97 -3.08
N ASN A 70 -1.57 -10.93 -3.90
CA ASN A 70 -2.01 -12.26 -3.46
C ASN A 70 -1.34 -13.40 -4.25
N PRO A 71 0.01 -13.46 -4.31
CA PRO A 71 0.73 -14.39 -5.20
C PRO A 71 0.43 -15.87 -4.90
N GLY A 72 0.16 -16.21 -3.63
CA GLY A 72 -0.21 -17.57 -3.24
C GLY A 72 -1.71 -17.88 -3.32
N GLY A 73 -2.55 -16.85 -3.47
CA GLY A 73 -4.02 -16.95 -3.46
C GLY A 73 -4.66 -16.80 -4.84
N THR A 74 -3.85 -16.67 -5.90
CA THR A 74 -4.35 -16.49 -7.27
C THR A 74 -3.85 -17.58 -8.20
N PHE A 75 -4.58 -17.81 -9.28
CA PHE A 75 -4.14 -18.67 -10.37
C PHE A 75 -4.12 -17.91 -11.71
N THR A 76 -3.32 -18.42 -12.63
CA THR A 76 -3.17 -17.92 -14.00
C THR A 76 -3.66 -19.00 -14.99
N GLY A 77 -3.93 -18.60 -16.22
CA GLY A 77 -4.43 -19.50 -17.25
C GLY A 77 -5.96 -19.48 -17.38
N SER A 78 -6.51 -20.49 -18.06
CA SER A 78 -7.95 -20.61 -18.30
C SER A 78 -8.72 -20.82 -17.00
N VAL A 79 -9.91 -20.24 -16.93
CA VAL A 79 -10.85 -20.52 -15.84
C VAL A 79 -11.42 -21.93 -16.04
N PRO A 80 -11.45 -22.76 -14.98
CA PRO A 80 -12.07 -24.09 -15.04
C PRO A 80 -13.55 -24.00 -15.39
N ASP A 81 -14.08 -25.01 -16.08
CA ASP A 81 -15.51 -25.12 -16.41
C ASP A 81 -16.38 -25.15 -15.16
N VAL A 82 -15.87 -25.74 -14.08
CA VAL A 82 -16.54 -25.78 -12.76
C VAL A 82 -15.75 -24.95 -11.78
N LEU A 83 -16.40 -23.94 -11.20
CA LEU A 83 -15.83 -23.09 -10.17
C LEU A 83 -16.36 -23.49 -8.80
N LEU A 84 -15.47 -23.48 -7.79
CA LEU A 84 -15.84 -23.73 -6.39
C LEU A 84 -16.76 -22.64 -5.85
N ALA A 85 -16.45 -21.38 -6.15
CA ALA A 85 -17.21 -20.22 -5.64
C ALA A 85 -17.02 -19.00 -6.53
N ILE A 86 -18.04 -18.12 -6.54
CA ILE A 86 -18.04 -16.89 -7.33
C ILE A 86 -18.59 -15.73 -6.47
N PRO A 87 -17.89 -15.27 -5.44
CA PRO A 87 -18.27 -14.06 -4.72
C PRO A 87 -18.10 -12.82 -5.60
N VAL A 88 -19.00 -11.84 -5.41
CA VAL A 88 -18.92 -10.54 -6.09
C VAL A 88 -18.93 -9.45 -5.03
N LEU A 89 -17.91 -8.59 -5.09
CA LEU A 89 -17.75 -7.46 -4.18
C LEU A 89 -17.91 -6.15 -4.94
N GLU A 90 -18.53 -5.17 -4.31
CA GLU A 90 -18.47 -3.77 -4.70
C GLU A 90 -17.54 -3.04 -3.74
N ILE A 91 -16.54 -2.39 -4.30
CA ILE A 91 -15.51 -1.67 -3.55
C ILE A 91 -15.74 -0.18 -3.74
N GLU A 92 -16.11 0.53 -2.68
CA GLU A 92 -16.22 1.98 -2.65
C GLU A 92 -14.89 2.57 -2.20
N LEU A 93 -14.43 3.61 -2.92
CA LEU A 93 -13.14 4.23 -2.70
C LEU A 93 -13.26 5.66 -2.16
N ASN A 94 -12.24 6.10 -1.46
CA ASN A 94 -11.93 7.50 -1.26
C ASN A 94 -11.23 8.07 -2.50
N GLY A 95 -11.08 9.39 -2.60
CA GLY A 95 -10.45 10.03 -3.75
C GLY A 95 -9.01 9.58 -4.02
N ASP A 96 -8.26 9.22 -2.98
CA ASP A 96 -6.89 8.71 -3.05
C ASP A 96 -6.80 7.22 -3.47
N GLY A 97 -7.95 6.56 -3.67
CA GLY A 97 -8.03 5.14 -4.02
C GLY A 97 -7.92 4.19 -2.84
N SER A 98 -7.91 4.68 -1.61
CA SER A 98 -8.06 3.84 -0.43
C SER A 98 -9.49 3.31 -0.31
N ILE A 99 -9.65 2.16 0.36
CA ILE A 99 -10.96 1.55 0.53
C ILE A 99 -11.76 2.36 1.54
N ARG A 100 -12.97 2.77 1.14
CA ARG A 100 -13.95 3.37 2.03
C ARG A 100 -14.88 2.32 2.61
N ARG A 101 -15.38 1.42 1.76
CA ARG A 101 -16.33 0.35 2.13
C ARG A 101 -16.26 -0.78 1.12
N ILE A 102 -16.57 -1.98 1.59
CA ILE A 102 -16.77 -3.17 0.75
C ILE A 102 -18.17 -3.69 1.01
N ASP A 103 -18.96 -3.80 -0.05
CA ASP A 103 -20.30 -4.39 -0.03
C ASP A 103 -20.28 -5.73 -0.76
N VAL A 104 -21.02 -6.70 -0.23
CA VAL A 104 -21.15 -8.03 -0.84
C VAL A 104 -22.35 -8.05 -1.75
N LEU A 105 -22.13 -8.03 -3.06
CA LEU A 105 -23.21 -8.11 -4.06
C LEU A 105 -23.68 -9.55 -4.26
N ARG A 106 -22.76 -10.52 -4.16
CA ARG A 106 -23.07 -11.94 -4.26
C ARG A 106 -22.27 -12.75 -3.26
N LYS A 107 -22.99 -13.54 -2.45
CA LYS A 107 -22.37 -14.55 -1.58
C LYS A 107 -22.25 -15.87 -2.34
N PRO A 108 -21.17 -16.64 -2.16
CA PRO A 108 -21.07 -17.97 -2.73
C PRO A 108 -22.03 -18.92 -2.04
N GLY A 109 -22.61 -19.84 -2.81
CA GLY A 109 -23.48 -20.90 -2.27
C GLY A 109 -22.69 -22.05 -1.66
N GLN A 110 -21.46 -22.24 -2.14
CA GLN A 110 -20.51 -23.24 -1.65
C GLN A 110 -19.25 -22.52 -1.18
N ALA A 111 -18.46 -23.17 -0.31
CA ALA A 111 -17.22 -22.64 0.23
C ALA A 111 -17.34 -21.19 0.75
N PRO A 112 -18.18 -20.93 1.77
CA PRO A 112 -18.50 -19.60 2.25
C PRO A 112 -17.26 -18.82 2.74
N GLU A 113 -16.18 -19.52 3.13
CA GLU A 113 -14.90 -18.95 3.51
C GLU A 113 -14.24 -18.14 2.37
N THR A 114 -14.54 -18.48 1.11
CA THR A 114 -13.99 -17.76 -0.06
C THR A 114 -14.44 -16.29 -0.11
N LEU A 115 -15.58 -15.98 0.52
CA LEU A 115 -16.03 -14.60 0.65
C LEU A 115 -15.05 -13.77 1.50
N GLN A 116 -14.65 -14.30 2.66
CA GLN A 116 -13.68 -13.61 3.52
C GLN A 116 -12.31 -13.54 2.83
N MET A 117 -11.89 -14.61 2.14
CA MET A 117 -10.65 -14.61 1.37
C MET A 117 -10.64 -13.51 0.29
N ALA A 118 -11.76 -13.27 -0.39
CA ALA A 118 -11.90 -12.20 -1.37
C ALA A 118 -11.80 -10.81 -0.71
N ILE A 119 -12.46 -10.59 0.43
CA ILE A 119 -12.39 -9.34 1.19
C ILE A 119 -10.95 -9.05 1.64
N ASP A 120 -10.28 -10.04 2.21
CA ASP A 120 -8.88 -9.91 2.66
C ASP A 120 -7.93 -9.63 1.49
N ALA A 121 -8.20 -10.24 0.33
CA ALA A 121 -7.44 -9.98 -0.88
C ALA A 121 -7.58 -8.54 -1.37
N VAL A 122 -8.78 -7.96 -1.27
CA VAL A 122 -9.04 -6.54 -1.59
C VAL A 122 -8.27 -5.63 -0.65
N HIS A 123 -8.28 -5.91 0.66
CA HIS A 123 -7.53 -5.11 1.64
C HIS A 123 -6.03 -5.14 1.37
N ARG A 124 -5.46 -6.30 1.02
CA ARG A 124 -4.03 -6.42 0.68
C ARG A 124 -3.64 -5.66 -0.59
N ALA A 125 -4.58 -5.50 -1.54
CA ALA A 125 -4.33 -4.87 -2.82
C ALA A 125 -4.43 -3.33 -2.79
N ALA A 126 -5.07 -2.75 -1.79
CA ALA A 126 -5.24 -1.31 -1.65
C ALA A 126 -3.88 -0.58 -1.47
N PRO A 127 -3.81 0.72 -1.81
CA PRO A 127 -4.78 1.53 -2.54
C PRO A 127 -4.84 1.21 -4.04
N PHE A 128 -5.95 1.58 -4.71
CA PHE A 128 -6.19 1.23 -6.11
C PHE A 128 -5.81 2.32 -7.12
N GLY A 129 -5.45 3.50 -6.65
CA GLY A 129 -5.04 4.66 -7.45
C GLY A 129 -5.97 5.86 -7.25
N ASP A 130 -5.44 7.04 -7.50
CA ASP A 130 -6.17 8.29 -7.36
C ASP A 130 -7.36 8.34 -8.36
N VAL A 131 -8.56 8.36 -7.81
CA VAL A 131 -9.84 8.43 -8.54
C VAL A 131 -10.50 9.80 -8.43
N SER A 132 -9.86 10.78 -7.80
CA SER A 132 -10.44 12.11 -7.54
C SER A 132 -10.89 12.84 -8.81
N ARG A 133 -10.28 12.52 -9.96
CA ARG A 133 -10.61 13.08 -11.27
C ARG A 133 -11.73 12.34 -12.01
N LEU A 134 -12.14 11.18 -11.51
CA LEU A 134 -13.23 10.42 -12.11
C LEU A 134 -14.58 10.94 -11.61
N PRO A 135 -15.65 10.80 -12.40
CA PRO A 135 -16.99 11.14 -11.94
C PRO A 135 -17.41 10.22 -10.79
N LYS A 136 -18.10 10.78 -9.81
CA LYS A 136 -18.68 10.00 -8.70
C LYS A 136 -19.91 9.19 -9.16
N PRO A 137 -20.26 8.08 -8.49
CA PRO A 137 -19.63 7.55 -7.27
C PRO A 137 -18.33 6.77 -7.56
N TRP A 138 -17.35 6.89 -6.68
CA TRP A 138 -16.07 6.19 -6.81
C TRP A 138 -16.18 4.77 -6.30
N LYS A 139 -16.69 3.88 -7.13
CA LYS A 139 -16.86 2.48 -6.80
C LYS A 139 -16.73 1.60 -8.04
N PHE A 140 -16.29 0.39 -7.83
CA PHE A 140 -16.24 -0.64 -8.86
C PHE A 140 -16.61 -2.00 -8.27
N SER A 141 -17.10 -2.90 -9.10
CA SER A 141 -17.37 -4.28 -8.70
C SER A 141 -16.34 -5.21 -9.32
N GLU A 142 -15.94 -6.23 -8.57
CA GLU A 142 -15.10 -7.31 -9.06
C GLU A 142 -15.70 -8.67 -8.69
N THR A 143 -15.57 -9.60 -9.63
CA THR A 143 -16.01 -10.98 -9.48
C THR A 143 -14.79 -11.87 -9.28
N PHE A 144 -14.79 -12.65 -8.21
CA PHE A 144 -13.70 -13.55 -7.87
C PHE A 144 -14.07 -14.97 -8.30
N LEU A 145 -13.33 -15.50 -9.25
CA LEU A 145 -13.53 -16.85 -9.79
C LEU A 145 -12.63 -17.80 -9.01
N PHE A 146 -13.17 -18.50 -8.01
CA PHE A 146 -12.40 -19.45 -7.19
C PHE A 146 -12.41 -20.85 -7.80
N ASN A 147 -11.22 -21.43 -7.95
CA ASN A 147 -11.05 -22.84 -8.30
C ASN A 147 -11.13 -23.74 -7.05
N ASP A 148 -11.04 -25.06 -7.24
CA ASP A 148 -11.07 -26.07 -6.18
C ASP A 148 -9.89 -26.02 -5.21
N GLU A 149 -8.77 -25.41 -5.61
CA GLU A 149 -7.62 -25.13 -4.74
C GLU A 149 -7.82 -23.87 -3.87
N ARG A 150 -9.00 -23.23 -3.91
CA ARG A 150 -9.30 -21.93 -3.24
C ARG A 150 -8.39 -20.79 -3.68
N LYS A 151 -7.87 -20.84 -4.88
CA LYS A 151 -7.21 -19.73 -5.56
C LYS A 151 -8.21 -18.99 -6.42
N PHE A 152 -8.07 -17.68 -6.54
CA PHE A 152 -8.99 -16.90 -7.37
C PHE A 152 -8.32 -16.26 -8.59
N LYS A 153 -9.14 -15.99 -9.60
CA LYS A 153 -8.82 -15.10 -10.72
C LYS A 153 -9.84 -13.97 -10.74
N PRO A 154 -9.42 -12.70 -10.79
CA PRO A 154 -10.35 -11.59 -11.03
C PRO A 154 -10.99 -11.73 -12.41
N ARG A 155 -12.31 -11.67 -12.51
CA ARG A 155 -13.03 -11.77 -13.79
C ARG A 155 -12.58 -10.72 -14.80
N THR A 156 -12.20 -9.54 -14.32
CA THR A 156 -11.68 -8.45 -15.17
C THR A 156 -10.43 -8.85 -15.97
N LEU A 157 -9.68 -9.87 -15.53
CA LEU A 157 -8.50 -10.41 -16.25
C LEU A 157 -8.79 -11.70 -17.00
N ASP A 158 -10.05 -12.11 -17.10
CA ASP A 158 -10.48 -13.28 -17.83
C ASP A 158 -11.11 -12.84 -19.16
N ASN A 159 -10.25 -12.55 -20.13
CA ASN A 159 -10.63 -12.18 -21.49
C ASN A 159 -10.09 -13.20 -22.48
#